data_e1f26a63364fb27caaeaf48a1f655a97
#
_entry.id   e1f26a63364fb27caaeaf48a1f655a97
#
_cell.length_a   1.000
_cell.length_b   1.000
_cell.length_c   1.000
_cell.angle_alpha   90.00
_cell.angle_beta   90.00
_cell.angle_gamma   90.00
#
_symmetry.space_group_name_H-M   'P 1'
#
loop_
_entity.id
_entity.type
_entity.pdbx_description
1 polymer ?
#
loop_
_entity_poly.entity_id
_entity_poly.type
_entity_poly.pdbx_seq_one_letter_code
_entity_poly.pdbx_strand_id
1 'polypeptide(L)'
;MGIVISPAVAAGGAIYGAIEGETTKTIRKTEETLNHCLVDLGTQGVIQEQVLSLARERSRCIFVVSEQSGPNVLDEETIYDSLNGKGVDTVLEISVRKFGLWREKDAIDPPLSLFMTVSTRLIRIKDNTVLSNRTFRYESLEKRKFTKWAKNDAQPFREELDCCLGSLAERIVAELFIN
;
A
#
# COMPACT_ATOMS: atom_id res chain seq x y z
N MET A 1 -21.89 10.87 -8.81
CA MET A 1 -20.55 10.48 -9.30
C MET A 1 -20.24 9.11 -8.73
N GLY A 2 -20.11 8.11 -9.58
CA GLY A 2 -19.76 6.73 -9.18
C GLY A 2 -18.25 6.52 -9.37
N ILE A 3 -17.57 5.98 -8.34
CA ILE A 3 -16.13 5.71 -8.34
C ILE A 3 -15.90 4.23 -8.10
N VAL A 4 -15.10 3.60 -8.94
CA VAL A 4 -14.65 2.21 -8.76
C VAL A 4 -13.22 2.22 -8.23
N ILE A 5 -12.97 1.43 -7.20
CA ILE A 5 -11.62 1.19 -6.69
C ILE A 5 -11.15 -0.16 -7.23
N SER A 6 -10.09 -0.13 -8.02
CA SER A 6 -9.50 -1.33 -8.64
C SER A 6 -8.16 -1.69 -7.98
N PRO A 7 -7.94 -2.97 -7.63
CA PRO A 7 -6.64 -3.44 -7.13
C PRO A 7 -5.63 -3.51 -8.28
N ALA A 8 -4.48 -2.90 -8.09
CA ALA A 8 -3.30 -3.20 -8.89
C ALA A 8 -2.39 -4.14 -8.07
N VAL A 9 -1.84 -5.16 -8.72
CA VAL A 9 -1.05 -6.19 -8.01
C VAL A 9 0.18 -5.60 -7.36
N ALA A 10 0.33 -5.82 -6.06
CA ALA A 10 1.49 -5.40 -5.31
C ALA A 10 2.75 -6.17 -5.73
N ALA A 11 3.80 -5.46 -6.01
CA ALA A 11 5.13 -6.05 -6.03
C ALA A 11 5.50 -6.50 -4.61
N GLY A 12 5.97 -7.73 -4.46
CA GLY A 12 6.35 -8.29 -3.18
C GLY A 12 7.33 -7.38 -2.43
N GLY A 13 7.11 -7.25 -1.11
CA GLY A 13 8.02 -6.51 -0.24
C GLY A 13 9.41 -7.16 -0.22
N ALA A 14 10.43 -6.34 -0.31
CA ALA A 14 11.81 -6.78 -0.16
C ALA A 14 12.39 -6.22 1.14
N ILE A 15 13.01 -7.11 1.93
CA ILE A 15 13.79 -6.71 3.10
C ILE A 15 15.21 -6.43 2.60
N TYR A 16 15.58 -5.14 2.54
CA TYR A 16 16.90 -4.72 2.12
C TYR A 16 17.78 -4.42 3.34
N GLY A 17 18.87 -5.15 3.50
CA GLY A 17 19.91 -4.81 4.45
C GLY A 17 20.81 -5.99 4.77
N ALA A 18 22.13 -5.79 4.76
CA ALA A 18 23.07 -6.70 5.38
C ALA A 18 23.00 -6.46 6.90
N ILE A 19 22.71 -7.51 7.66
CA ILE A 19 22.68 -7.48 9.13
C ILE A 19 23.96 -8.14 9.58
N GLU A 20 24.91 -7.33 10.03
CA GLU A 20 26.15 -7.82 10.65
C GLU A 20 25.90 -7.99 12.15
N GLY A 21 26.41 -9.07 12.73
CA GLY A 21 26.32 -9.35 14.18
C GLY A 21 25.27 -10.33 14.62
N GLU A 22 24.31 -10.67 13.78
CA GLU A 22 23.31 -11.74 14.06
C GLU A 22 23.69 -13.03 13.35
N THR A 23 23.31 -14.17 13.92
CA THR A 23 23.55 -15.45 13.28
C THR A 23 22.67 -15.60 12.04
N THR A 24 23.14 -16.26 10.99
CA THR A 24 22.37 -16.56 9.78
C THR A 24 21.03 -17.22 10.10
N LYS A 25 21.00 -18.07 11.12
CA LYS A 25 19.78 -18.75 11.59
C LYS A 25 18.77 -17.73 12.16
N THR A 26 19.22 -16.76 12.94
CA THR A 26 18.37 -15.71 13.52
C THR A 26 17.78 -14.82 12.42
N ILE A 27 18.62 -14.42 11.47
CA ILE A 27 18.19 -13.61 10.33
C ILE A 27 17.10 -14.33 9.54
N ARG A 28 17.36 -15.57 9.14
CA ARG A 28 16.40 -16.39 8.38
C ARG A 28 15.06 -16.56 9.12
N LYS A 29 15.10 -16.88 10.42
CA LYS A 29 13.87 -17.00 11.21
C LYS A 29 13.09 -15.67 11.27
N THR A 30 13.79 -14.57 11.39
CA THR A 30 13.19 -13.21 11.39
C THR A 30 12.53 -12.93 10.05
N GLU A 31 13.22 -13.20 8.94
CA GLU A 31 12.67 -13.06 7.59
C GLU A 31 11.42 -13.92 7.37
N GLU A 32 11.47 -15.18 7.77
CA GLU A 32 10.33 -16.12 7.68
C GLU A 32 9.12 -15.56 8.47
N THR A 33 9.34 -15.08 9.70
CA THR A 33 8.27 -14.51 10.52
C THR A 33 7.65 -13.25 9.89
N LEU A 34 8.47 -12.34 9.39
CA LEU A 34 7.98 -11.12 8.75
C LEU A 34 7.28 -11.42 7.43
N ASN A 35 7.82 -12.31 6.60
CA ASN A 35 7.20 -12.71 5.33
C ASN A 35 5.84 -13.39 5.55
N HIS A 36 5.73 -14.28 6.56
CA HIS A 36 4.46 -14.89 6.90
C HIS A 36 3.42 -13.84 7.31
N CYS A 37 3.81 -12.90 8.15
CA CYS A 37 2.97 -11.77 8.53
C CYS A 37 2.46 -10.97 7.32
N LEU A 38 3.31 -10.75 6.31
CA LEU A 38 2.96 -9.99 5.11
C LEU A 38 1.96 -10.73 4.21
N VAL A 39 2.12 -12.04 4.06
CA VAL A 39 1.18 -12.86 3.28
C VAL A 39 -0.20 -12.86 3.95
N ASP A 40 -0.24 -13.02 5.28
CA ASP A 40 -1.49 -13.05 6.03
C ASP A 40 -2.27 -11.74 5.98
N LEU A 41 -1.56 -10.60 5.96
CA LEU A 41 -2.20 -9.29 6.06
C LEU A 41 -2.86 -8.80 4.78
N GLY A 42 -2.55 -9.38 3.61
CA GLY A 42 -3.18 -8.95 2.35
C GLY A 42 -3.14 -7.43 2.13
N THR A 43 -1.98 -6.81 2.36
CA THR A 43 -1.75 -5.36 2.46
C THR A 43 -2.46 -4.53 1.38
N GLN A 44 -2.53 -5.08 0.15
CA GLN A 44 -3.20 -4.43 -0.97
C GLN A 44 -4.72 -4.32 -0.75
N GLY A 45 -5.36 -5.37 -0.24
CA GLY A 45 -6.79 -5.35 0.06
C GLY A 45 -7.10 -4.42 1.22
N VAL A 46 -6.28 -4.44 2.27
CA VAL A 46 -6.48 -3.61 3.46
C VAL A 46 -6.42 -2.11 3.13
N ILE A 47 -5.44 -1.66 2.35
CA ILE A 47 -5.36 -0.23 1.97
C ILE A 47 -6.57 0.20 1.14
N GLN A 48 -7.07 -0.67 0.26
CA GLN A 48 -8.27 -0.38 -0.52
C GLN A 48 -9.52 -0.27 0.34
N GLU A 49 -9.72 -1.18 1.27
CA GLU A 49 -10.84 -1.16 2.20
C GLU A 49 -10.82 0.08 3.08
N GLN A 50 -9.65 0.47 3.61
CA GLN A 50 -9.50 1.68 4.41
C GLN A 50 -9.78 2.95 3.61
N VAL A 51 -9.25 3.07 2.39
CA VAL A 51 -9.54 4.20 1.50
C VAL A 51 -11.02 4.25 1.18
N LEU A 52 -11.64 3.11 0.85
CA LEU A 52 -13.06 3.02 0.54
C LEU A 52 -13.93 3.45 1.73
N SER A 53 -13.61 2.97 2.93
CA SER A 53 -14.33 3.30 4.16
C SER A 53 -14.27 4.80 4.45
N LEU A 54 -13.07 5.37 4.46
CA LEU A 54 -12.86 6.80 4.71
C LEU A 54 -13.47 7.69 3.62
N ALA A 55 -13.38 7.27 2.35
CA ALA A 55 -13.96 8.02 1.26
C ALA A 55 -15.50 8.04 1.32
N ARG A 56 -16.14 6.94 1.69
CA ARG A 56 -17.60 6.88 1.93
C ARG A 56 -18.04 7.76 3.08
N GLU A 57 -17.26 7.84 4.13
CA GLU A 57 -17.55 8.66 5.30
C GLU A 57 -17.39 10.16 5.00
N ARG A 58 -16.35 10.54 4.27
CA ARG A 58 -15.90 11.93 4.12
C ARG A 58 -16.29 12.60 2.80
N SER A 59 -16.83 11.86 1.84
CA SER A 59 -17.24 12.41 0.55
C SER A 59 -18.70 12.09 0.24
N ARG A 60 -19.27 12.86 -0.71
CA ARG A 60 -20.64 12.64 -1.22
C ARG A 60 -20.68 11.72 -2.45
N CYS A 61 -19.56 11.09 -2.78
CA CYS A 61 -19.45 10.19 -3.92
C CYS A 61 -20.05 8.81 -3.59
N ILE A 62 -20.59 8.15 -4.60
CA ILE A 62 -21.02 6.76 -4.51
C ILE A 62 -19.82 5.90 -4.94
N PHE A 63 -19.39 4.99 -4.09
CA PHE A 63 -18.26 4.09 -4.34
C PHE A 63 -18.73 2.67 -4.59
N VAL A 64 -18.23 2.07 -5.67
CA VAL A 64 -18.44 0.66 -6.03
C VAL A 64 -17.06 0.01 -6.11
N VAL A 65 -16.92 -1.17 -5.52
CA VAL A 65 -15.69 -1.97 -5.65
C VAL A 65 -15.77 -2.76 -6.96
N SER A 66 -14.74 -2.69 -7.79
CA SER A 66 -14.61 -3.56 -8.95
C SER A 66 -13.91 -4.86 -8.56
N GLU A 67 -14.49 -5.98 -8.96
CA GLU A 67 -13.83 -7.28 -8.88
C GLU A 67 -12.74 -7.44 -9.97
N GLN A 68 -12.72 -6.56 -10.96
CA GLN A 68 -11.67 -6.55 -11.98
C GLN A 68 -10.37 -6.07 -11.36
N SER A 69 -9.38 -6.95 -11.35
CA SER A 69 -8.00 -6.54 -11.07
C SER A 69 -7.56 -5.55 -12.14
N GLY A 70 -7.05 -4.40 -11.71
CA GLY A 70 -6.36 -3.47 -12.62
C GLY A 70 -5.14 -4.16 -13.26
N PRO A 71 -4.45 -3.51 -14.19
CA PRO A 71 -3.29 -4.10 -14.86
C PRO A 71 -2.23 -4.48 -13.83
N ASN A 72 -1.61 -5.64 -14.04
CA ASN A 72 -0.51 -6.13 -13.21
C ASN A 72 0.71 -5.20 -13.23
N VAL A 73 0.74 -4.28 -14.18
CA VAL A 73 1.81 -3.26 -14.34
C VAL A 73 1.12 -1.92 -14.61
N LEU A 74 1.41 -0.91 -13.79
CA LEU A 74 0.81 0.44 -13.88
C LEU A 74 1.19 1.21 -15.16
N ASP A 75 2.00 0.64 -16.03
CA ASP A 75 2.42 1.24 -17.29
C ASP A 75 1.56 0.79 -18.48
N GLU A 76 0.64 -0.17 -18.29
CA GLU A 76 -0.33 -0.54 -19.34
C GLU A 76 -1.55 0.37 -19.26
N GLU A 77 -1.97 0.90 -20.40
CA GLU A 77 -3.23 1.62 -20.54
C GLU A 77 -4.38 0.67 -20.25
N THR A 78 -4.97 0.79 -19.06
CA THR A 78 -6.16 0.03 -18.73
C THR A 78 -7.37 0.72 -19.30
N ILE A 79 -8.08 0.03 -20.18
CA ILE A 79 -9.31 0.51 -20.79
C ILE A 79 -10.49 0.03 -19.95
N TYR A 80 -11.25 0.97 -19.41
CA TYR A 80 -12.42 0.71 -18.57
C TYR A 80 -13.75 0.78 -19.34
N ASP A 81 -13.74 0.48 -20.64
CA ASP A 81 -14.93 0.54 -21.51
C ASP A 81 -16.11 -0.28 -21.00
N SER A 82 -15.82 -1.39 -20.31
CA SER A 82 -16.85 -2.27 -19.74
C SER A 82 -17.66 -1.61 -18.61
N LEU A 83 -17.17 -0.51 -18.04
CA LEU A 83 -17.86 0.28 -17.03
C LEU A 83 -18.64 1.45 -17.60
N ASN A 84 -18.48 1.76 -18.87
CA ASN A 84 -19.19 2.82 -19.55
C ASN A 84 -20.71 2.54 -19.56
N GLY A 85 -21.50 3.53 -19.22
CA GLY A 85 -22.97 3.41 -19.14
C GLY A 85 -23.52 2.71 -17.88
N LYS A 86 -22.65 2.26 -16.95
CA LYS A 86 -23.06 1.64 -15.68
C LYS A 86 -23.24 2.64 -14.53
N GLY A 87 -23.29 3.93 -14.81
CA GLY A 87 -23.42 4.97 -13.78
C GLY A 87 -22.14 5.23 -13.00
N VAL A 88 -21.01 4.75 -13.52
CA VAL A 88 -19.66 5.00 -12.96
C VAL A 88 -18.97 6.05 -13.83
N ASP A 89 -18.50 7.13 -13.22
CA ASP A 89 -17.84 8.24 -13.92
C ASP A 89 -16.31 8.11 -13.91
N THR A 90 -15.77 7.59 -12.82
CA THR A 90 -14.33 7.49 -12.62
C THR A 90 -13.91 6.18 -11.96
N VAL A 91 -12.69 5.76 -12.23
CA VAL A 91 -12.02 4.64 -11.56
C VAL A 91 -10.84 5.18 -10.75
N LEU A 92 -10.74 4.79 -9.49
CA LEU A 92 -9.54 4.99 -8.68
C LEU A 92 -8.76 3.68 -8.62
N GLU A 93 -7.59 3.67 -9.23
CA GLU A 93 -6.60 2.61 -9.05
C GLU A 93 -5.73 2.92 -7.85
N ILE A 94 -5.51 1.92 -6.98
CA ILE A 94 -4.60 2.01 -5.84
C ILE A 94 -3.62 0.85 -5.95
N SER A 95 -2.33 1.13 -5.87
CA SER A 95 -1.28 0.11 -5.97
C SER A 95 -0.19 0.33 -4.93
N VAL A 96 0.05 -0.68 -4.11
CA VAL A 96 1.25 -0.74 -3.25
C VAL A 96 2.45 -1.05 -4.14
N ARG A 97 3.34 -0.08 -4.32
CA ARG A 97 4.51 -0.18 -5.23
C ARG A 97 5.73 -0.80 -4.57
N LYS A 98 6.00 -0.34 -3.36
CA LYS A 98 7.15 -0.78 -2.57
C LYS A 98 6.78 -0.71 -1.10
N PHE A 99 7.19 -1.68 -0.35
CA PHE A 99 7.16 -1.60 1.09
C PHE A 99 8.21 -2.53 1.69
N GLY A 100 8.62 -2.27 2.92
CA GLY A 100 9.62 -3.06 3.61
C GLY A 100 10.27 -2.32 4.76
N LEU A 101 11.36 -2.87 5.24
CA LEU A 101 12.25 -2.26 6.22
C LEU A 101 13.45 -1.67 5.51
N TRP A 102 13.78 -0.44 5.84
CA TRP A 102 14.85 0.30 5.20
C TRP A 102 15.79 0.93 6.24
N ARG A 103 17.06 1.05 5.90
CA ARG A 103 18.10 1.70 6.72
C ARG A 103 18.47 3.06 6.15
N GLU A 104 18.68 4.02 7.04
CA GLU A 104 19.06 5.38 6.66
C GLU A 104 20.59 5.55 6.47
N LYS A 105 21.38 4.74 7.15
CA LYS A 105 22.85 4.85 7.16
C LYS A 105 23.54 3.50 7.03
N ASP A 106 24.71 3.50 6.44
CA ASP A 106 25.62 2.36 6.45
C ASP A 106 26.25 2.23 7.83
N ALA A 107 25.69 1.36 8.64
CA ALA A 107 26.19 1.02 9.97
C ALA A 107 26.07 -0.49 10.17
N ILE A 108 26.85 -1.02 11.08
CA ILE A 108 26.72 -2.41 11.55
C ILE A 108 25.43 -2.49 12.37
N ASP A 109 24.49 -3.38 11.98
CA ASP A 109 23.19 -3.59 12.62
C ASP A 109 22.40 -2.28 12.89
N PRO A 110 22.14 -1.46 11.85
CA PRO A 110 21.43 -0.20 12.02
C PRO A 110 19.95 -0.45 12.38
N PRO A 111 19.32 0.47 13.13
CA PRO A 111 17.89 0.44 13.27
C PRO A 111 17.21 0.70 11.92
N LEU A 112 16.13 -0.04 11.66
CA LEU A 112 15.36 0.00 10.42
C LEU A 112 14.04 0.71 10.65
N SER A 113 13.60 1.50 9.66
CA SER A 113 12.27 2.09 9.57
C SER A 113 11.39 1.26 8.65
N LEU A 114 10.10 1.14 8.96
CA LEU A 114 9.13 0.64 7.99
C LEU A 114 8.85 1.74 6.97
N PHE A 115 8.83 1.38 5.69
CA PHE A 115 8.42 2.29 4.63
C PHE A 115 7.39 1.64 3.71
N MET A 116 6.53 2.47 3.13
CA MET A 116 5.59 2.06 2.09
C MET A 116 5.41 3.17 1.05
N THR A 117 5.27 2.77 -0.20
CA THR A 117 4.95 3.66 -1.31
C THR A 117 3.71 3.14 -2.02
N VAL A 118 2.70 3.98 -2.11
CA VAL A 118 1.42 3.70 -2.78
C VAL A 118 1.25 4.68 -3.93
N SER A 119 0.95 4.17 -5.12
CA SER A 119 0.57 4.98 -6.26
C SER A 119 -0.93 4.93 -6.47
N THR A 120 -1.51 6.05 -6.85
CA THR A 120 -2.93 6.16 -7.20
C THR A 120 -3.10 6.81 -8.56
N ARG A 121 -4.07 6.31 -9.34
CA ARG A 121 -4.50 6.95 -10.59
C ARG A 121 -6.02 7.11 -10.55
N LEU A 122 -6.50 8.31 -10.77
CA LEU A 122 -7.92 8.60 -10.94
C LEU A 122 -8.19 8.80 -12.43
N ILE A 123 -9.03 7.96 -13.01
CA ILE A 123 -9.26 7.88 -14.45
C ILE A 123 -10.73 8.15 -14.72
N ARG A 124 -11.03 9.05 -15.65
CA ARG A 124 -12.38 9.28 -16.15
C ARG A 124 -12.72 8.24 -17.20
N ILE A 125 -13.83 7.50 -17.01
CA ILE A 125 -14.21 6.37 -17.85
C ILE A 125 -14.59 6.81 -19.27
N LYS A 126 -15.29 7.94 -19.41
CA LYS A 126 -15.84 8.41 -20.68
C LYS A 126 -14.80 8.52 -21.80
N ASP A 127 -13.56 8.86 -21.49
CA ASP A 127 -12.49 9.13 -22.46
C ASP A 127 -11.13 8.60 -22.00
N ASN A 128 -11.11 7.75 -20.98
CA ASN A 128 -9.90 7.19 -20.36
C ASN A 128 -8.86 8.25 -19.93
N THR A 129 -9.30 9.50 -19.67
CA THR A 129 -8.41 10.57 -19.27
C THR A 129 -7.95 10.38 -17.84
N VAL A 130 -6.64 10.41 -17.60
CA VAL A 130 -6.06 10.41 -16.25
C VAL A 130 -6.28 11.79 -15.63
N LEU A 131 -7.16 11.87 -14.62
CA LEU A 131 -7.48 13.09 -13.89
C LEU A 131 -6.46 13.41 -12.81
N SER A 132 -5.89 12.38 -12.20
CA SER A 132 -4.86 12.50 -11.18
C SER A 132 -3.95 11.28 -11.22
N ASN A 133 -2.65 11.51 -11.03
CA ASN A 133 -1.64 10.45 -10.85
C ASN A 133 -0.72 10.91 -9.72
N ARG A 134 -0.77 10.21 -8.59
CA ARG A 134 -0.07 10.59 -7.37
C ARG A 134 0.67 9.40 -6.76
N THR A 135 1.72 9.71 -6.04
CA THR A 135 2.49 8.75 -5.25
C THR A 135 2.57 9.23 -3.81
N PHE A 136 2.14 8.39 -2.90
CA PHE A 136 2.17 8.63 -1.47
C PHE A 136 3.26 7.76 -0.85
N ARG A 137 4.04 8.35 0.05
CA ARG A 137 5.10 7.65 0.77
C ARG A 137 4.84 7.77 2.27
N TYR A 138 4.97 6.66 2.96
CA TYR A 138 5.06 6.58 4.40
C TYR A 138 6.46 6.12 4.81
N GLU A 139 6.95 6.64 5.91
CA GLU A 139 8.14 6.16 6.58
C GLU A 139 7.92 6.28 8.08
N SER A 140 8.12 5.19 8.82
CA SER A 140 7.91 5.18 10.27
C SER A 140 8.91 6.08 10.97
N LEU A 141 8.43 6.81 11.97
CA LEU A 141 9.29 7.56 12.89
C LEU A 141 10.05 6.62 13.81
N GLU A 142 9.42 5.48 14.12
CA GLU A 142 10.03 4.47 14.97
C GLU A 142 11.04 3.65 14.20
N LYS A 143 12.24 3.51 14.78
CA LYS A 143 13.34 2.74 14.22
C LYS A 143 13.69 1.60 15.18
N ARG A 144 13.71 0.38 14.66
CA ARG A 144 14.00 -0.82 15.46
C ARG A 144 15.06 -1.69 14.76
N LYS A 145 15.84 -2.43 15.55
CA LYS A 145 16.68 -3.50 15.00
C LYS A 145 15.82 -4.54 14.28
N PHE A 146 16.37 -5.20 13.26
CA PHE A 146 15.66 -6.17 12.44
C PHE A 146 14.93 -7.23 13.26
N THR A 147 15.65 -7.86 14.21
CA THR A 147 15.10 -8.89 15.09
C THR A 147 14.01 -8.38 16.04
N LYS A 148 13.97 -7.07 16.31
CA LYS A 148 12.93 -6.47 17.15
C LYS A 148 11.60 -6.31 16.42
N TRP A 149 11.62 -6.15 15.09
CA TRP A 149 10.41 -6.11 14.29
C TRP A 149 9.66 -7.44 14.29
N ALA A 150 10.37 -8.58 14.39
CA ALA A 150 9.78 -9.92 14.40
C ALA A 150 9.40 -10.43 15.81
N LYS A 151 9.61 -9.65 16.87
CA LYS A 151 9.23 -10.08 18.22
C LYS A 151 7.73 -10.34 18.36
N ASN A 152 7.38 -11.29 19.24
CA ASN A 152 6.00 -11.62 19.57
C ASN A 152 5.16 -11.86 18.31
N ASP A 153 5.63 -12.72 17.43
CA ASP A 153 4.97 -13.03 16.17
C ASP A 153 4.77 -11.79 15.28
N ALA A 154 5.81 -11.00 15.14
CA ALA A 154 5.84 -9.75 14.38
C ALA A 154 4.84 -8.67 14.86
N GLN A 155 4.41 -8.72 16.12
CA GLN A 155 3.46 -7.74 16.64
C GLN A 155 3.91 -6.28 16.40
N PRO A 156 5.17 -5.86 16.69
CA PRO A 156 5.60 -4.49 16.42
C PRO A 156 5.53 -4.09 14.95
N PHE A 157 5.74 -5.07 14.06
CA PHE A 157 5.63 -4.84 12.62
C PHE A 157 4.16 -4.70 12.18
N ARG A 158 3.25 -5.51 12.72
CA ARG A 158 1.80 -5.43 12.44
C ARG A 158 1.24 -4.08 12.89
N GLU A 159 1.53 -3.67 14.12
CA GLU A 159 1.09 -2.39 14.69
C GLU A 159 1.54 -1.19 13.85
N GLU A 160 2.82 -1.18 13.45
CA GLU A 160 3.35 -0.10 12.62
C GLU A 160 2.78 -0.13 11.20
N LEU A 161 2.53 -1.32 10.65
CA LEU A 161 1.91 -1.46 9.34
C LEU A 161 0.47 -0.94 9.35
N ASP A 162 -0.29 -1.21 10.40
CA ASP A 162 -1.65 -0.67 10.56
C ASP A 162 -1.64 0.87 10.62
N CYS A 163 -0.72 1.46 11.38
CA CYS A 163 -0.52 2.91 11.40
C CYS A 163 -0.15 3.46 10.02
N CYS A 164 0.73 2.77 9.30
CA CYS A 164 1.15 3.11 7.94
C CYS A 164 -0.05 3.14 6.98
N LEU A 165 -0.84 2.06 6.96
CA LEU A 165 -1.99 1.92 6.08
C LEU A 165 -3.05 2.98 6.38
N GLY A 166 -3.37 3.21 7.65
CA GLY A 166 -4.30 4.26 8.08
C GLY A 166 -3.85 5.66 7.64
N SER A 167 -2.59 6.00 7.89
CA SER A 167 -2.03 7.30 7.49
C SER A 167 -2.04 7.51 5.97
N LEU A 168 -1.70 6.47 5.20
CA LEU A 168 -1.74 6.55 3.74
C LEU A 168 -3.17 6.69 3.22
N ALA A 169 -4.12 5.93 3.77
CA ALA A 169 -5.53 6.01 3.39
C ALA A 169 -6.11 7.41 3.66
N GLU A 170 -5.84 7.99 4.83
CA GLU A 170 -6.26 9.36 5.16
C GLU A 170 -5.72 10.38 4.18
N ARG A 171 -4.43 10.31 3.84
CA ARG A 171 -3.80 11.23 2.89
C ARG A 171 -4.35 11.09 1.47
N ILE A 172 -4.59 9.85 1.02
CA ILE A 172 -5.20 9.57 -0.29
C ILE A 172 -6.59 10.20 -0.36
N VAL A 173 -7.42 9.96 0.66
CA VAL A 173 -8.79 10.49 0.69
C VAL A 173 -8.80 12.01 0.78
N ALA A 174 -7.98 12.60 1.64
CA ALA A 174 -7.89 14.04 1.79
C ALA A 174 -7.51 14.73 0.47
N GLU A 175 -6.54 14.17 -0.26
CA GLU A 175 -6.04 14.80 -1.48
C GLU A 175 -6.93 14.58 -2.71
N LEU A 176 -7.64 13.44 -2.79
CA LEU A 176 -8.42 13.11 -3.98
C LEU A 176 -9.90 13.47 -3.88
N PHE A 177 -10.46 13.58 -2.67
CA PHE A 177 -11.91 13.70 -2.48
C PHE A 177 -12.36 14.90 -1.62
N ILE A 178 -11.46 15.56 -0.91
CA ILE A 178 -11.82 16.63 0.04
C ILE A 178 -11.34 18.02 -0.42
N ASN A 179 -10.37 18.11 -1.33
CA ASN A 179 -9.84 19.37 -1.88
C ASN A 179 -10.61 19.85 -3.10
#